data_202bf395bc7a8285800eed825b500b3c
#
_entry.id   202bf395bc7a8285800eed825b500b3c
#
_cell.length_a   1.000
_cell.length_b   1.000
_cell.length_c   1.000
_cell.angle_alpha   90.00
_cell.angle_beta   90.00
_cell.angle_gamma   90.00
#
_symmetry.space_group_name_H-M   'P 1'
#
loop_
_entity.id
_entity.type
_entity.pdbx_description
1 polymer ?
#
loop_
_entity_poly.entity_id
_entity_poly.type
_entity_poly.pdbx_seq_one_letter_code
_entity_poly.pdbx_strand_id
1 'polypeptide(L)'
;MSNLVLVSIPARLAGDVDCENFVVRSRSCDEIASAYKTLGDRVKGVELENLGEDLSSLSALPLGLPVRVKLHPGDAPHIYTNTWLGDRFSLEVLMDVDKGLLHGAKIATSTMVPVTLNLEEVSDTGELMSALDYYLHDTHVQVPVEFFHSMITACLRGETVSLLDLYPESPVEFLHVDESGRVSASARLARAGRFLGTISGGLKIDEESQLYEDLLHRKKNVVLSGSKCISCEGFDLCEGYLRFVDTNFDCDPFLEVFSAIKVTAKEIADDLAKAEELGE
;
A
#
# COMPACT_ATOMS: atom_id res chain seq x y z
N MET A 1 5.27 -12.63 20.92
CA MET A 1 5.23 -11.66 19.79
C MET A 1 5.32 -10.26 20.36
N SER A 2 6.10 -9.38 19.74
CA SER A 2 6.19 -7.98 20.19
C SER A 2 4.84 -7.30 19.96
N ASN A 3 4.41 -6.41 20.88
CA ASN A 3 3.15 -5.65 20.81
C ASN A 3 3.06 -4.67 19.62
N LEU A 4 3.92 -4.80 18.62
CA LEU A 4 4.07 -3.89 17.49
C LEU A 4 3.52 -4.46 16.17
N VAL A 5 3.18 -5.75 16.11
CA VAL A 5 2.67 -6.35 14.86
C VAL A 5 1.26 -5.85 14.57
N LEU A 6 1.08 -5.28 13.38
CA LEU A 6 -0.23 -4.87 12.85
C LEU A 6 -0.86 -6.04 12.11
N VAL A 7 -2.07 -6.43 12.48
CA VAL A 7 -2.80 -7.55 11.85
C VAL A 7 -3.96 -7.02 11.01
N SER A 8 -3.87 -7.17 9.71
CA SER A 8 -4.99 -6.91 8.79
C SER A 8 -5.87 -8.15 8.70
N ILE A 9 -7.14 -8.01 9.10
CA ILE A 9 -8.05 -9.14 9.30
C ILE A 9 -9.47 -8.83 8.82
N PRO A 10 -10.18 -9.81 8.21
CA PRO A 10 -11.61 -9.67 7.93
C PRO A 10 -12.41 -9.39 9.21
N ALA A 11 -13.36 -8.45 9.16
CA ALA A 11 -14.14 -8.01 10.33
C ALA A 11 -14.78 -9.15 11.10
N ARG A 12 -15.31 -10.16 10.39
CA ARG A 12 -15.98 -11.34 10.97
C ARG A 12 -15.04 -12.28 11.74
N LEU A 13 -13.73 -12.22 11.47
CA LEU A 13 -12.71 -13.07 12.13
C LEU A 13 -11.96 -12.34 13.25
N ALA A 14 -12.16 -11.04 13.39
CA ALA A 14 -11.34 -10.20 14.27
C ALA A 14 -11.53 -10.55 15.78
N GLY A 15 -12.69 -11.12 16.15
CA GLY A 15 -12.93 -11.60 17.52
C GLY A 15 -12.17 -12.88 17.91
N ASP A 16 -11.67 -13.63 16.93
CA ASP A 16 -11.03 -14.92 17.15
C ASP A 16 -9.51 -14.79 17.43
N VAL A 17 -8.98 -13.57 17.35
CA VAL A 17 -7.54 -13.31 17.45
C VAL A 17 -7.24 -12.42 18.67
N ASP A 18 -6.34 -12.85 19.52
CA ASP A 18 -5.79 -12.03 20.58
C ASP A 18 -4.55 -11.26 20.08
N CYS A 19 -4.78 -10.02 19.64
CA CYS A 19 -3.78 -9.09 19.15
C CYS A 19 -4.14 -7.66 19.60
N GLU A 20 -3.14 -6.79 19.73
CA GLU A 20 -3.34 -5.41 20.20
C GLU A 20 -3.58 -4.41 19.09
N ASN A 21 -3.18 -4.72 17.85
CA ASN A 21 -3.26 -3.77 16.74
C ASN A 21 -3.89 -4.43 15.51
N PHE A 22 -5.08 -3.93 15.15
CA PHE A 22 -5.83 -4.44 14.00
C PHE A 22 -6.04 -3.37 12.93
N VAL A 23 -5.95 -3.79 11.66
CA VAL A 23 -6.65 -3.16 10.53
C VAL A 23 -7.82 -4.07 10.18
N VAL A 24 -9.04 -3.60 10.38
CA VAL A 24 -10.25 -4.38 10.12
C VAL A 24 -10.69 -4.16 8.68
N ARG A 25 -10.86 -5.25 7.93
CA ARG A 25 -11.27 -5.22 6.51
C ARG A 25 -12.66 -5.77 6.32
N SER A 26 -13.48 -5.12 5.50
CA SER A 26 -14.76 -5.65 5.03
C SER A 26 -15.28 -4.89 3.81
N ARG A 27 -16.23 -5.50 3.11
CA ARG A 27 -17.11 -4.83 2.15
C ARG A 27 -18.32 -4.19 2.83
N SER A 28 -18.63 -4.58 4.06
CA SER A 28 -19.77 -4.09 4.83
C SER A 28 -19.33 -3.15 5.95
N CYS A 29 -19.84 -1.94 5.91
CA CYS A 29 -19.64 -0.94 6.95
C CYS A 29 -20.24 -1.36 8.30
N ASP A 30 -21.34 -2.13 8.29
CA ASP A 30 -21.96 -2.67 9.51
C ASP A 30 -21.06 -3.70 10.20
N GLU A 31 -20.39 -4.57 9.42
CA GLU A 31 -19.41 -5.51 9.98
C GLU A 31 -18.23 -4.77 10.61
N ILE A 32 -17.72 -3.72 9.97
CA ILE A 32 -16.65 -2.88 10.51
C ILE A 32 -17.09 -2.21 11.81
N ALA A 33 -18.28 -1.60 11.84
CA ALA A 33 -18.81 -0.96 13.04
C ALA A 33 -19.01 -1.96 14.18
N SER A 34 -19.46 -3.18 13.86
CA SER A 34 -19.61 -4.27 14.84
C SER A 34 -18.25 -4.75 15.38
N ALA A 35 -17.27 -4.95 14.51
CA ALA A 35 -15.91 -5.33 14.92
C ALA A 35 -15.30 -4.24 15.81
N TYR A 36 -15.47 -2.96 15.46
CA TYR A 36 -14.99 -1.85 16.29
C TYR A 36 -15.62 -1.85 17.70
N LYS A 37 -16.94 -2.10 17.81
CA LYS A 37 -17.61 -2.22 19.13
C LYS A 37 -16.98 -3.31 20.00
N THR A 38 -16.51 -4.40 19.39
CA THR A 38 -15.91 -5.54 20.11
C THR A 38 -14.46 -5.30 20.47
N LEU A 39 -13.68 -4.70 19.56
CA LEU A 39 -12.23 -4.57 19.67
C LEU A 39 -11.80 -3.22 20.27
N GLY A 40 -12.63 -2.17 20.12
CA GLY A 40 -12.33 -0.81 20.62
C GLY A 40 -11.02 -0.26 20.09
N ASP A 41 -10.21 0.28 20.99
CA ASP A 41 -8.93 0.95 20.66
C ASP A 41 -7.86 0.02 20.07
N ARG A 42 -8.11 -1.29 20.03
CA ARG A 42 -7.23 -2.22 19.29
C ARG A 42 -7.34 -2.05 17.77
N VAL A 43 -8.41 -1.44 17.27
CA VAL A 43 -8.55 -1.09 15.85
C VAL A 43 -7.73 0.17 15.58
N LYS A 44 -6.67 0.03 14.78
CA LYS A 44 -5.77 1.11 14.38
C LYS A 44 -6.07 1.66 13.00
N GLY A 45 -6.87 0.96 12.23
CA GLY A 45 -7.33 1.38 10.91
C GLY A 45 -8.43 0.48 10.37
N VAL A 46 -9.02 0.92 9.30
CA VAL A 46 -10.09 0.22 8.58
C VAL A 46 -9.76 0.19 7.10
N GLU A 47 -10.03 -0.92 6.45
CA GLU A 47 -9.95 -1.05 5.00
C GLU A 47 -11.30 -1.47 4.43
N LEU A 48 -11.86 -0.58 3.61
CA LEU A 48 -13.10 -0.82 2.86
C LEU A 48 -12.76 -1.34 1.47
N GLU A 49 -13.39 -2.44 1.06
CA GLU A 49 -13.16 -3.02 -0.26
C GLU A 49 -14.06 -2.43 -1.37
N ASN A 50 -14.93 -1.49 -1.06
CA ASN A 50 -15.64 -0.65 -2.03
C ASN A 50 -16.34 0.55 -1.37
N LEU A 51 -16.79 1.54 -2.16
CA LEU A 51 -17.57 2.71 -1.73
C LEU A 51 -19.06 2.68 -2.17
N GLY A 52 -19.53 1.54 -2.68
CA GLY A 52 -20.88 1.48 -3.29
C GLY A 52 -22.04 1.26 -2.33
N GLU A 53 -21.77 1.03 -1.04
CA GLU A 53 -22.78 0.73 -0.01
C GLU A 53 -23.15 1.94 0.85
N ASP A 54 -24.18 1.77 1.69
CA ASP A 54 -24.52 2.74 2.73
C ASP A 54 -23.39 2.83 3.77
N LEU A 55 -22.70 3.96 3.78
CA LEU A 55 -21.57 4.23 4.66
C LEU A 55 -21.99 4.81 6.02
N SER A 56 -23.27 4.95 6.30
CA SER A 56 -23.79 5.60 7.50
C SER A 56 -23.28 4.97 8.80
N SER A 57 -23.09 3.65 8.81
CA SER A 57 -22.58 2.90 9.97
C SER A 57 -21.15 3.31 10.36
N LEU A 58 -20.35 3.85 9.45
CA LEU A 58 -19.01 4.39 9.75
C LEU A 58 -19.08 5.60 10.70
N SER A 59 -20.24 6.26 10.80
CA SER A 59 -20.44 7.34 11.76
C SER A 59 -20.22 6.91 13.22
N ALA A 60 -20.28 5.63 13.51
CA ALA A 60 -20.00 5.08 14.85
C ALA A 60 -18.48 4.98 15.17
N LEU A 61 -17.60 5.10 14.16
CA LEU A 61 -16.17 5.05 14.34
C LEU A 61 -15.62 6.39 14.86
N PRO A 62 -14.48 6.40 15.56
CA PRO A 62 -13.86 7.62 16.07
C PRO A 62 -13.40 8.55 14.95
N LEU A 63 -13.38 9.85 15.25
CA LEU A 63 -12.81 10.87 14.36
C LEU A 63 -11.31 10.65 14.18
N GLY A 64 -10.81 10.85 12.95
CA GLY A 64 -9.40 10.76 12.62
C GLY A 64 -8.88 9.33 12.52
N LEU A 65 -9.73 8.29 12.67
CA LEU A 65 -9.30 6.92 12.43
C LEU A 65 -8.80 6.78 10.99
N PRO A 66 -7.63 6.14 10.75
CA PRO A 66 -7.21 5.81 9.40
C PRO A 66 -8.22 4.92 8.67
N VAL A 67 -8.71 5.39 7.54
CA VAL A 67 -9.63 4.64 6.66
C VAL A 67 -9.01 4.57 5.29
N ARG A 68 -8.72 3.35 4.86
CA ARG A 68 -8.26 3.06 3.51
C ARG A 68 -9.44 2.49 2.72
N VAL A 69 -9.64 3.00 1.51
CA VAL A 69 -10.66 2.49 0.60
C VAL A 69 -9.98 1.87 -0.61
N LYS A 70 -10.17 0.58 -0.81
CA LYS A 70 -9.68 -0.11 -2.00
C LYS A 70 -10.64 0.13 -3.16
N LEU A 71 -10.13 0.69 -4.26
CA LEU A 71 -10.92 1.03 -5.44
C LEU A 71 -10.27 0.54 -6.73
N HIS A 72 -11.09 -0.04 -7.59
CA HIS A 72 -10.75 -0.11 -9.00
C HIS A 72 -10.84 1.30 -9.63
N PRO A 73 -9.99 1.67 -10.58
CA PRO A 73 -10.01 3.01 -11.19
C PRO A 73 -11.39 3.48 -11.68
N GLY A 74 -12.20 2.56 -12.22
CA GLY A 74 -13.55 2.83 -12.69
C GLY A 74 -14.55 3.24 -11.58
N ASP A 75 -14.26 2.90 -10.33
CA ASP A 75 -15.11 3.18 -9.17
C ASP A 75 -14.73 4.50 -8.47
N ALA A 76 -13.65 5.16 -8.91
CA ALA A 76 -13.19 6.42 -8.33
C ALA A 76 -14.26 7.53 -8.27
N PRO A 77 -15.23 7.64 -9.20
CA PRO A 77 -16.32 8.62 -9.09
C PRO A 77 -17.13 8.54 -7.79
N HIS A 78 -17.16 7.39 -7.11
CA HIS A 78 -17.83 7.26 -5.81
C HIS A 78 -17.18 8.11 -4.71
N ILE A 79 -15.91 8.54 -4.87
CA ILE A 79 -15.24 9.44 -3.93
C ILE A 79 -16.00 10.78 -3.85
N TYR A 80 -16.46 11.33 -4.98
CA TYR A 80 -17.18 12.60 -5.01
C TYR A 80 -18.47 12.59 -4.19
N THR A 81 -19.15 11.45 -4.14
CA THR A 81 -20.40 11.33 -3.38
C THR A 81 -20.16 11.10 -1.89
N ASN A 82 -18.91 10.80 -1.50
CA ASN A 82 -18.53 10.42 -0.15
C ASN A 82 -17.40 11.30 0.43
N THR A 83 -17.29 12.56 0.00
CA THR A 83 -16.27 13.52 0.48
C THR A 83 -16.27 13.71 1.99
N TRP A 84 -17.42 13.54 2.65
CA TRP A 84 -17.54 13.61 4.10
C TRP A 84 -16.63 12.63 4.86
N LEU A 85 -16.18 11.55 4.20
CA LEU A 85 -15.21 10.61 4.79
C LEU A 85 -13.89 11.31 5.08
N GLY A 86 -13.41 12.18 4.17
CA GLY A 86 -12.18 12.95 4.37
C GLY A 86 -12.28 13.97 5.51
N ASP A 87 -13.48 14.54 5.75
CA ASP A 87 -13.70 15.45 6.86
C ASP A 87 -13.69 14.74 8.22
N ARG A 88 -14.00 13.45 8.22
CA ARG A 88 -14.17 12.65 9.44
C ARG A 88 -12.98 11.77 9.75
N PHE A 89 -12.31 11.22 8.75
CA PHE A 89 -11.28 10.20 8.85
C PHE A 89 -9.98 10.64 8.19
N SER A 90 -8.88 10.01 8.58
CA SER A 90 -7.66 10.06 7.78
C SER A 90 -7.86 9.12 6.58
N LEU A 91 -8.46 9.67 5.51
CA LEU A 91 -8.88 8.92 4.32
C LEU A 91 -7.72 8.75 3.34
N GLU A 92 -7.54 7.54 2.84
CA GLU A 92 -6.61 7.18 1.77
C GLU A 92 -7.32 6.25 0.78
N VAL A 93 -7.02 6.39 -0.50
CA VAL A 93 -7.47 5.46 -1.55
C VAL A 93 -6.33 4.52 -1.91
N LEU A 94 -6.57 3.21 -1.81
CA LEU A 94 -5.72 2.17 -2.37
C LEU A 94 -6.25 1.84 -3.76
N MET A 95 -5.60 2.35 -4.82
CA MET A 95 -6.07 2.26 -6.20
C MET A 95 -5.36 1.14 -6.96
N ASP A 96 -6.12 0.24 -7.56
CA ASP A 96 -5.56 -0.84 -8.36
C ASP A 96 -4.80 -0.29 -9.58
N VAL A 97 -3.65 -0.89 -9.89
CA VAL A 97 -2.87 -0.59 -11.10
C VAL A 97 -3.49 -1.36 -12.25
N ASP A 98 -4.47 -0.72 -12.89
CA ASP A 98 -5.27 -1.27 -13.97
C ASP A 98 -5.68 -0.16 -14.95
N LYS A 99 -6.35 -0.54 -16.03
CA LYS A 99 -6.88 0.40 -17.03
C LYS A 99 -7.75 1.48 -16.37
N GLY A 100 -7.49 2.74 -16.73
CA GLY A 100 -8.16 3.91 -16.16
C GLY A 100 -7.46 4.48 -14.93
N LEU A 101 -6.27 3.98 -14.55
CA LEU A 101 -5.48 4.47 -13.43
C LEU A 101 -5.33 5.99 -13.41
N LEU A 102 -4.92 6.58 -14.55
CA LEU A 102 -4.77 8.03 -14.65
C LEU A 102 -6.07 8.77 -14.34
N HIS A 103 -7.20 8.28 -14.84
CA HIS A 103 -8.50 8.90 -14.59
C HIS A 103 -8.90 8.77 -13.11
N GLY A 104 -8.74 7.60 -12.52
CA GLY A 104 -9.01 7.36 -11.10
C GLY A 104 -8.15 8.23 -10.19
N ALA A 105 -6.84 8.33 -10.47
CA ALA A 105 -5.92 9.18 -9.72
C ALA A 105 -6.31 10.66 -9.79
N LYS A 106 -6.70 11.15 -10.98
CA LYS A 106 -7.21 12.53 -11.17
C LYS A 106 -8.45 12.81 -10.31
N ILE A 107 -9.38 11.88 -10.26
CA ILE A 107 -10.58 12.02 -9.44
C ILE A 107 -10.21 12.09 -7.95
N ALA A 108 -9.44 11.14 -7.45
CA ALA A 108 -9.08 11.08 -6.04
C ALA A 108 -8.30 12.34 -5.59
N THR A 109 -7.27 12.73 -6.34
CA THR A 109 -6.46 13.91 -5.99
C THR A 109 -7.23 15.21 -6.10
N SER A 110 -8.20 15.33 -7.03
CA SER A 110 -9.08 16.51 -7.15
C SER A 110 -10.03 16.67 -5.95
N THR A 111 -10.28 15.60 -5.21
CA THR A 111 -11.04 15.62 -3.94
C THR A 111 -10.14 15.69 -2.72
N MET A 112 -8.85 16.00 -2.89
CA MET A 112 -7.86 16.10 -1.82
C MET A 112 -7.65 14.79 -1.05
N VAL A 113 -7.89 13.65 -1.70
CA VAL A 113 -7.67 12.33 -1.09
C VAL A 113 -6.35 11.74 -1.57
N PRO A 114 -5.41 11.41 -0.66
CA PRO A 114 -4.19 10.70 -1.00
C PRO A 114 -4.46 9.37 -1.69
N VAL A 115 -3.61 9.03 -2.66
CA VAL A 115 -3.70 7.79 -3.42
C VAL A 115 -2.46 6.94 -3.16
N THR A 116 -2.65 5.68 -2.78
CA THR A 116 -1.61 4.66 -2.81
C THR A 116 -1.90 3.69 -3.95
N LEU A 117 -0.92 3.45 -4.82
CA LEU A 117 -1.06 2.49 -5.90
C LEU A 117 -1.03 1.07 -5.34
N ASN A 118 -2.05 0.28 -5.62
CA ASN A 118 -2.14 -1.10 -5.16
C ASN A 118 -1.25 -2.01 -6.02
N LEU A 119 -0.11 -2.41 -5.48
CA LEU A 119 0.82 -3.34 -6.13
C LEU A 119 0.57 -4.82 -5.76
N GLU A 120 -0.50 -5.11 -5.04
CA GLU A 120 -0.89 -6.49 -4.71
C GLU A 120 -1.36 -7.25 -5.95
N GLU A 121 -2.02 -6.55 -6.87
CA GLU A 121 -2.51 -7.08 -8.14
C GLU A 121 -2.33 -6.02 -9.22
N VAL A 122 -1.38 -6.24 -10.11
CA VAL A 122 -1.08 -5.35 -11.23
C VAL A 122 -1.58 -6.02 -12.50
N SER A 123 -2.65 -5.50 -13.09
CA SER A 123 -3.28 -6.06 -14.29
C SER A 123 -2.98 -5.29 -15.57
N ASP A 124 -2.77 -3.97 -15.46
CA ASP A 124 -2.38 -3.12 -16.60
C ASP A 124 -1.45 -1.99 -16.14
N THR A 125 -0.24 -1.97 -16.67
CA THR A 125 0.78 -0.96 -16.36
C THR A 125 0.82 0.19 -17.38
N GLY A 126 -0.02 0.14 -18.41
CA GLY A 126 0.05 1.07 -19.55
C GLY A 126 -0.16 2.55 -19.19
N GLU A 127 -0.78 2.86 -18.06
CA GLU A 127 -1.03 4.23 -17.61
C GLU A 127 -0.09 4.70 -16.48
N LEU A 128 0.86 3.87 -16.02
CA LEU A 128 1.75 4.22 -14.90
C LEU A 128 2.58 5.48 -15.19
N MET A 129 3.20 5.56 -16.37
CA MET A 129 3.96 6.74 -16.78
C MET A 129 3.08 7.98 -16.91
N SER A 130 1.86 7.83 -17.45
CA SER A 130 0.92 8.96 -17.56
C SER A 130 0.43 9.43 -16.19
N ALA A 131 0.27 8.51 -15.22
CA ALA A 131 -0.08 8.85 -13.84
C ALA A 131 1.09 9.56 -13.12
N LEU A 132 2.34 9.16 -13.37
CA LEU A 132 3.52 9.85 -12.86
C LEU A 132 3.64 11.25 -13.48
N ASP A 133 3.52 11.38 -14.80
CA ASP A 133 3.57 12.66 -15.50
C ASP A 133 2.50 13.64 -14.96
N TYR A 134 1.28 13.16 -14.77
CA TYR A 134 0.22 13.92 -14.14
C TYR A 134 0.60 14.37 -12.73
N TYR A 135 1.12 13.46 -11.90
CA TYR A 135 1.53 13.76 -10.54
C TYR A 135 2.62 14.86 -10.48
N LEU A 136 3.57 14.82 -11.41
CA LEU A 136 4.70 15.75 -11.44
C LEU A 136 4.36 17.14 -12.00
N HIS A 137 3.45 17.24 -12.95
CA HIS A 137 3.28 18.44 -13.75
C HIS A 137 1.92 19.12 -13.59
N ASP A 138 0.90 18.44 -13.05
CA ASP A 138 -0.40 19.08 -12.85
C ASP A 138 -0.40 19.88 -11.54
N THR A 139 -0.53 21.20 -11.67
CA THR A 139 -0.49 22.15 -10.53
C THR A 139 -1.65 21.99 -9.57
N HIS A 140 -2.68 21.23 -9.89
CA HIS A 140 -3.81 20.96 -9.01
C HIS A 140 -3.58 19.78 -8.08
N VAL A 141 -2.51 19.00 -8.28
CA VAL A 141 -2.16 17.88 -7.39
C VAL A 141 -1.54 18.43 -6.12
N GLN A 142 -2.26 18.37 -5.02
CA GLN A 142 -1.84 18.85 -3.71
C GLN A 142 -1.73 17.73 -2.65
N VAL A 143 -2.02 16.51 -3.04
CA VAL A 143 -1.95 15.32 -2.18
C VAL A 143 -1.02 14.28 -2.78
N PRO A 144 -0.37 13.45 -1.96
CA PRO A 144 0.56 12.44 -2.46
C PRO A 144 -0.14 11.38 -3.31
N VAL A 145 0.58 10.93 -4.34
CA VAL A 145 0.34 9.67 -5.05
C VAL A 145 1.51 8.75 -4.71
N GLU A 146 1.28 7.81 -3.81
CA GLU A 146 2.28 6.83 -3.40
C GLU A 146 2.33 5.67 -4.42
N PHE A 147 3.46 5.19 -4.80
CA PHE A 147 4.84 5.31 -4.28
C PHE A 147 5.63 6.50 -4.88
N PHE A 148 5.08 7.23 -5.83
CA PHE A 148 5.81 8.30 -6.52
C PHE A 148 6.35 9.35 -5.53
N HIS A 149 5.46 9.84 -4.65
CA HIS A 149 5.80 10.89 -3.68
C HIS A 149 6.97 10.52 -2.78
N SER A 150 6.90 9.36 -2.15
CA SER A 150 7.93 8.93 -1.20
C SER A 150 9.28 8.70 -1.87
N MET A 151 9.30 8.10 -3.06
CA MET A 151 10.55 7.87 -3.79
C MET A 151 11.20 9.17 -4.26
N ILE A 152 10.43 10.11 -4.82
CA ILE A 152 10.95 11.42 -5.25
C ILE A 152 11.51 12.17 -4.04
N THR A 153 10.75 12.21 -2.95
CA THR A 153 11.15 12.91 -1.72
C THR A 153 12.43 12.32 -1.11
N ALA A 154 12.56 11.01 -1.09
CA ALA A 154 13.78 10.33 -0.63
C ALA A 154 14.98 10.68 -1.53
N CYS A 155 14.82 10.57 -2.85
CA CYS A 155 15.89 10.94 -3.79
C CYS A 155 16.35 12.40 -3.62
N LEU A 156 15.42 13.35 -3.41
CA LEU A 156 15.75 14.76 -3.15
C LEU A 156 16.57 14.96 -1.86
N ARG A 157 16.39 14.10 -0.87
CA ARG A 157 17.13 14.12 0.40
C ARG A 157 18.44 13.34 0.35
N GLY A 158 18.77 12.70 -0.80
CA GLY A 158 19.91 11.79 -0.92
C GLY A 158 19.68 10.46 -0.18
N GLU A 159 18.43 10.11 0.11
CA GLU A 159 18.02 8.87 0.73
C GLU A 159 17.48 7.90 -0.34
N THR A 160 17.37 6.63 0.02
CA THR A 160 16.78 5.61 -0.84
C THR A 160 15.59 4.99 -0.10
N VAL A 161 14.42 5.02 -0.73
CA VAL A 161 13.21 4.31 -0.28
C VAL A 161 12.79 3.35 -1.38
N SER A 162 12.65 2.10 -1.05
CA SER A 162 12.28 1.04 -1.99
C SER A 162 10.79 0.69 -1.93
N LEU A 163 10.29 -0.03 -2.94
CA LEU A 163 8.94 -0.62 -2.86
C LEU A 163 8.79 -1.53 -1.65
N LEU A 164 9.86 -2.21 -1.23
CA LEU A 164 9.79 -3.09 -0.07
C LEU A 164 9.63 -2.30 1.25
N ASP A 165 10.15 -1.07 1.32
CA ASP A 165 9.95 -0.18 2.47
C ASP A 165 8.53 0.39 2.49
N LEU A 166 7.95 0.70 1.31
CA LEU A 166 6.62 1.29 1.19
C LEU A 166 5.48 0.25 1.30
N TYR A 167 5.74 -0.97 0.86
CA TYR A 167 4.81 -2.10 0.89
C TYR A 167 5.40 -3.24 1.73
N PRO A 168 5.47 -3.06 3.06
CA PRO A 168 6.18 -4.01 3.91
C PRO A 168 5.53 -5.39 3.86
N GLU A 169 6.38 -6.40 3.64
CA GLU A 169 6.01 -7.82 3.71
C GLU A 169 6.84 -8.51 4.80
N SER A 170 7.08 -7.79 5.89
CA SER A 170 7.81 -8.27 7.06
C SER A 170 6.86 -8.94 8.05
N PRO A 171 7.01 -10.24 8.35
CA PRO A 171 6.11 -10.94 9.26
C PRO A 171 6.22 -10.48 10.72
N VAL A 172 7.22 -9.67 11.05
CA VAL A 172 7.38 -9.08 12.39
C VAL A 172 6.73 -7.71 12.52
N GLU A 173 6.30 -7.10 11.40
CA GLU A 173 5.66 -5.79 11.36
C GLU A 173 4.20 -5.86 10.96
N PHE A 174 3.89 -6.69 9.96
CA PHE A 174 2.56 -6.78 9.38
C PHE A 174 2.17 -8.22 9.08
N LEU A 175 0.92 -8.57 9.41
CA LEU A 175 0.32 -9.85 9.06
C LEU A 175 -1.02 -9.62 8.37
N HIS A 176 -1.29 -10.41 7.35
CA HIS A 176 -2.54 -10.43 6.61
C HIS A 176 -3.26 -11.75 6.84
N VAL A 177 -4.49 -11.70 7.31
CA VAL A 177 -5.37 -12.85 7.49
C VAL A 177 -6.36 -12.90 6.33
N ASP A 178 -6.39 -14.00 5.58
CA ASP A 178 -7.35 -14.18 4.49
C ASP A 178 -8.75 -14.58 5.00
N GLU A 179 -9.72 -14.68 4.09
CA GLU A 179 -11.10 -15.03 4.40
C GLU A 179 -11.27 -16.43 5.03
N SER A 180 -10.30 -17.32 4.88
CA SER A 180 -10.29 -18.66 5.48
C SER A 180 -9.55 -18.75 6.81
N GLY A 181 -9.01 -17.63 7.31
CA GLY A 181 -8.23 -17.57 8.54
C GLY A 181 -6.77 -18.00 8.39
N ARG A 182 -6.24 -18.10 7.16
CA ARG A 182 -4.82 -18.34 6.93
C ARG A 182 -4.05 -17.03 7.01
N VAL A 183 -2.83 -17.09 7.52
CA VAL A 183 -2.00 -15.92 7.79
C VAL A 183 -0.85 -15.84 6.81
N SER A 184 -0.62 -14.65 6.26
CA SER A 184 0.49 -14.32 5.37
C SER A 184 1.13 -13.00 5.79
N ALA A 185 2.27 -12.60 5.21
CA ALA A 185 2.86 -11.30 5.45
C ALA A 185 2.25 -10.18 4.58
N SER A 186 1.48 -10.51 3.55
CA SER A 186 0.71 -9.55 2.74
C SER A 186 -0.44 -10.22 2.01
N ALA A 187 -1.40 -9.44 1.51
CA ALA A 187 -2.49 -9.93 0.67
C ALA A 187 -1.96 -10.53 -0.65
N ARG A 188 -0.90 -9.93 -1.21
CA ARG A 188 -0.24 -10.43 -2.42
C ARG A 188 0.33 -11.83 -2.24
N LEU A 189 1.02 -12.09 -1.12
CA LEU A 189 1.53 -13.41 -0.77
C LEU A 189 0.41 -14.40 -0.49
N ALA A 190 -0.66 -13.98 0.18
CA ALA A 190 -1.84 -14.81 0.43
C ALA A 190 -2.50 -15.28 -0.88
N ARG A 191 -2.65 -14.39 -1.88
CA ARG A 191 -3.16 -14.76 -3.22
C ARG A 191 -2.25 -15.74 -3.95
N ALA A 192 -0.94 -15.61 -3.76
CA ALA A 192 0.05 -16.56 -4.31
C ALA A 192 0.09 -17.89 -3.54
N GLY A 193 -0.79 -18.10 -2.56
CA GLY A 193 -0.84 -19.33 -1.76
C GLY A 193 0.31 -19.47 -0.76
N ARG A 194 1.01 -18.38 -0.43
CA ARG A 194 2.16 -18.37 0.48
C ARG A 194 1.70 -17.96 1.88
N PHE A 195 1.58 -18.92 2.77
CA PHE A 195 1.07 -18.73 4.12
C PHE A 195 2.12 -19.05 5.17
N LEU A 196 2.10 -18.28 6.25
CA LEU A 196 2.97 -18.40 7.43
C LEU A 196 2.27 -19.11 8.59
N GLY A 197 0.93 -19.26 8.53
CA GLY A 197 0.20 -19.84 9.66
C GLY A 197 -1.31 -19.73 9.52
N THR A 198 -1.98 -19.76 10.68
CA THR A 198 -3.45 -19.74 10.77
C THR A 198 -3.90 -19.08 12.08
N ILE A 199 -5.15 -18.58 12.11
CA ILE A 199 -5.80 -18.11 13.34
C ILE A 199 -6.60 -19.18 14.08
N SER A 200 -6.65 -20.42 13.59
CA SER A 200 -7.41 -21.50 14.25
C SER A 200 -6.91 -21.79 15.65
N GLY A 201 -7.72 -21.45 16.66
CA GLY A 201 -7.35 -21.54 18.06
C GLY A 201 -6.30 -20.51 18.51
N GLY A 202 -6.35 -19.31 17.94
CA GLY A 202 -5.45 -18.18 18.15
C GLY A 202 -4.45 -18.00 17.02
N LEU A 203 -3.77 -16.86 17.02
CA LEU A 203 -2.77 -16.53 15.99
C LEU A 203 -1.53 -17.44 16.15
N LYS A 204 -1.28 -18.27 15.15
CA LYS A 204 -0.14 -19.20 15.11
C LYS A 204 0.67 -18.95 13.86
N ILE A 205 1.94 -18.62 14.03
CA ILE A 205 2.90 -18.40 12.96
C ILE A 205 3.96 -19.50 13.02
N ASP A 206 4.26 -20.09 11.88
CA ASP A 206 5.37 -21.03 11.70
C ASP A 206 6.66 -20.25 11.43
N GLU A 207 7.32 -19.84 12.52
CA GLU A 207 8.57 -19.08 12.49
C GLU A 207 9.76 -19.93 12.00
N GLU A 208 9.62 -21.27 11.95
CA GLU A 208 10.63 -22.19 11.45
C GLU A 208 10.49 -22.46 9.94
N SER A 209 9.42 -21.94 9.31
CA SER A 209 9.20 -22.14 7.88
C SER A 209 10.23 -21.41 7.01
N GLN A 210 10.60 -22.03 5.90
CA GLN A 210 11.48 -21.40 4.91
C GLN A 210 10.93 -20.05 4.42
N LEU A 211 9.60 -19.92 4.28
CA LEU A 211 8.98 -18.67 3.87
C LEU A 211 9.20 -17.56 4.89
N TYR A 212 9.12 -17.86 6.20
CA TYR A 212 9.37 -16.88 7.25
C TYR A 212 10.81 -16.36 7.19
N GLU A 213 11.77 -17.26 7.07
CA GLU A 213 13.19 -16.93 6.90
C GLU A 213 13.47 -16.14 5.62
N ASP A 214 12.81 -16.52 4.51
CA ASP A 214 12.97 -15.82 3.23
C ASP A 214 12.45 -14.38 3.30
N LEU A 215 11.38 -14.13 4.04
CA LEU A 215 10.82 -12.80 4.25
C LEU A 215 11.70 -11.93 5.16
N LEU A 216 12.22 -12.49 6.26
CA LEU A 216 13.12 -11.77 7.16
C LEU A 216 14.44 -11.38 6.49
N HIS A 217 14.92 -12.22 5.56
CA HIS A 217 16.20 -12.02 4.91
C HIS A 217 16.09 -11.72 3.42
N ARG A 218 14.95 -11.20 2.97
CA ARG A 218 14.57 -11.05 1.58
C ARG A 218 15.63 -10.34 0.73
N LYS A 219 16.06 -9.17 1.14
CA LYS A 219 17.10 -8.38 0.44
C LYS A 219 18.39 -9.19 0.26
N LYS A 220 18.84 -9.86 1.34
CA LYS A 220 20.01 -10.75 1.31
C LYS A 220 19.80 -11.93 0.37
N ASN A 221 18.62 -12.55 0.40
CA ASN A 221 18.32 -13.73 -0.41
C ASN A 221 18.22 -13.39 -1.90
N VAL A 222 17.69 -12.22 -2.27
CA VAL A 222 17.71 -11.74 -3.67
C VAL A 222 19.16 -11.61 -4.16
N VAL A 223 20.06 -11.05 -3.34
CA VAL A 223 21.48 -10.91 -3.69
C VAL A 223 22.16 -12.26 -3.81
N LEU A 224 21.95 -13.19 -2.86
CA LEU A 224 22.60 -14.50 -2.86
C LEU A 224 22.08 -15.45 -3.94
N SER A 225 20.83 -15.31 -4.37
CA SER A 225 20.22 -16.20 -5.37
C SER A 225 20.75 -16.02 -6.80
N GLY A 226 21.57 -15.00 -7.06
CA GLY A 226 22.01 -14.66 -8.42
C GLY A 226 20.86 -14.19 -9.32
N SER A 227 19.79 -13.69 -8.72
CA SER A 227 18.60 -13.18 -9.41
C SER A 227 18.97 -12.10 -10.44
N LYS A 228 18.25 -12.04 -11.55
CA LYS A 228 18.35 -10.94 -12.53
C LYS A 228 18.18 -9.55 -11.90
N CYS A 229 17.54 -9.48 -10.72
CA CYS A 229 17.36 -8.23 -9.99
C CYS A 229 18.68 -7.56 -9.57
N ILE A 230 19.76 -8.32 -9.35
CA ILE A 230 21.05 -7.77 -8.89
C ILE A 230 21.67 -6.79 -9.90
N SER A 231 21.52 -7.08 -11.19
CA SER A 231 22.02 -6.23 -12.27
C SER A 231 20.97 -5.26 -12.81
N CYS A 232 19.83 -5.16 -12.14
CA CYS A 232 18.71 -4.31 -12.57
C CYS A 232 18.97 -2.85 -12.16
N GLU A 233 18.79 -1.91 -13.08
CA GLU A 233 18.96 -0.46 -12.86
C GLU A 233 17.96 0.12 -11.84
N GLY A 234 16.81 -0.55 -11.64
CA GLY A 234 15.79 -0.18 -10.65
C GLY A 234 15.91 -0.93 -9.33
N PHE A 235 17.02 -1.68 -9.08
CA PHE A 235 17.12 -2.52 -7.89
C PHE A 235 17.06 -1.71 -6.58
N ASP A 236 17.66 -0.57 -6.53
CA ASP A 236 17.65 0.35 -5.37
C ASP A 236 16.24 0.83 -4.99
N LEU A 237 15.35 1.02 -5.96
CA LEU A 237 13.96 1.41 -5.73
C LEU A 237 12.98 0.23 -5.61
N CYS A 238 13.34 -0.96 -6.09
CA CYS A 238 12.47 -2.14 -6.08
C CYS A 238 12.84 -3.18 -5.03
N GLU A 239 14.15 -3.40 -4.80
CA GLU A 239 14.71 -4.46 -3.93
C GLU A 239 14.15 -5.87 -4.20
N GLY A 240 13.78 -6.12 -5.47
CA GLY A 240 13.20 -7.40 -5.89
C GLY A 240 11.71 -7.58 -5.52
N TYR A 241 11.04 -6.52 -5.05
CA TYR A 241 9.63 -6.57 -4.64
C TYR A 241 8.75 -7.17 -5.73
N LEU A 242 8.81 -6.66 -6.95
CA LEU A 242 7.92 -7.06 -8.05
C LEU A 242 8.05 -8.54 -8.41
N ARG A 243 9.27 -9.09 -8.43
CA ARG A 243 9.54 -10.48 -8.83
C ARG A 243 9.56 -11.50 -7.69
N PHE A 244 9.31 -11.11 -6.47
CA PHE A 244 9.36 -12.05 -5.35
C PHE A 244 8.24 -13.09 -5.41
N VAL A 245 7.05 -12.70 -5.84
CA VAL A 245 5.90 -13.61 -5.98
C VAL A 245 5.88 -14.27 -7.35
N ASP A 246 6.04 -13.47 -8.40
CA ASP A 246 6.12 -13.92 -9.79
C ASP A 246 7.50 -13.59 -10.38
N THR A 247 8.34 -14.59 -10.51
CA THR A 247 9.71 -14.44 -11.07
C THR A 247 9.74 -14.00 -12.53
N ASN A 248 8.61 -14.14 -13.25
CA ASN A 248 8.45 -13.75 -14.66
C ASN A 248 7.77 -12.40 -14.82
N PHE A 249 7.46 -11.70 -13.72
CA PHE A 249 6.82 -10.39 -13.77
C PHE A 249 7.58 -9.44 -14.73
N ASP A 250 6.84 -8.79 -15.62
CA ASP A 250 7.40 -7.78 -16.52
C ASP A 250 7.64 -6.47 -15.75
N CYS A 251 8.92 -6.16 -15.52
CA CYS A 251 9.33 -4.97 -14.77
C CYS A 251 9.53 -3.73 -15.65
N ASP A 252 9.53 -3.86 -16.97
CA ASP A 252 9.93 -2.75 -17.87
C ASP A 252 9.13 -1.46 -17.62
N PRO A 253 7.78 -1.47 -17.46
CA PRO A 253 7.04 -0.26 -17.17
C PRO A 253 7.43 0.40 -15.84
N PHE A 254 7.78 -0.39 -14.83
CA PHE A 254 8.25 0.13 -13.56
C PHE A 254 9.67 0.70 -13.66
N LEU A 255 10.54 0.11 -14.49
CA LEU A 255 11.88 0.64 -14.73
C LEU A 255 11.82 2.02 -15.40
N GLU A 256 10.91 2.22 -16.35
CA GLU A 256 10.65 3.53 -16.95
C GLU A 256 10.23 4.54 -15.87
N VAL A 257 9.30 4.18 -15.01
CA VAL A 257 8.84 5.02 -13.88
C VAL A 257 9.99 5.34 -12.93
N PHE A 258 10.79 4.35 -12.52
CA PHE A 258 11.92 4.56 -11.61
C PHE A 258 12.99 5.46 -12.23
N SER A 259 13.27 5.30 -13.52
CA SER A 259 14.18 6.17 -14.25
C SER A 259 13.67 7.62 -14.26
N ALA A 260 12.39 7.82 -14.58
CA ALA A 260 11.76 9.14 -14.58
C ALA A 260 11.79 9.79 -13.18
N ILE A 261 11.49 9.04 -12.11
CA ILE A 261 11.60 9.52 -10.73
C ILE A 261 13.00 10.03 -10.40
N LYS A 262 14.05 9.26 -10.74
CA LYS A 262 15.44 9.65 -10.50
C LYS A 262 15.85 10.92 -11.27
N VAL A 263 15.44 11.01 -12.54
CA VAL A 263 15.71 12.17 -13.39
C VAL A 263 15.02 13.41 -12.82
N THR A 264 13.73 13.33 -12.54
CA THR A 264 12.95 14.45 -11.98
C THR A 264 13.47 14.91 -10.63
N ALA A 265 13.79 13.98 -9.73
CA ALA A 265 14.35 14.35 -8.43
C ALA A 265 15.68 15.10 -8.59
N LYS A 266 16.53 14.69 -9.53
CA LYS A 266 17.77 15.41 -9.81
C LYS A 266 17.51 16.80 -10.39
N GLU A 267 16.60 16.95 -11.33
CA GLU A 267 16.23 18.26 -11.92
C GLU A 267 15.72 19.23 -10.85
N ILE A 268 14.83 18.76 -9.95
CA ILE A 268 14.33 19.56 -8.83
C ILE A 268 15.48 19.95 -7.90
N ALA A 269 16.39 19.04 -7.57
CA ALA A 269 17.55 19.34 -6.71
C ALA A 269 18.48 20.40 -7.34
N ASP A 270 18.75 20.28 -8.63
CA ASP A 270 19.57 21.24 -9.38
C ASP A 270 18.92 22.63 -9.43
N ASP A 271 17.59 22.71 -9.56
CA ASP A 271 16.86 23.98 -9.59
C ASP A 271 16.77 24.63 -8.20
N LEU A 272 16.61 23.84 -7.13
CA LEU A 272 16.68 24.35 -5.75
C LEU A 272 18.06 24.91 -5.43
N ALA A 273 19.14 24.22 -5.83
CA ALA A 273 20.49 24.71 -5.61
C ALA A 273 20.76 26.04 -6.33
N LYS A 274 20.26 26.19 -7.58
CA LYS A 274 20.36 27.46 -8.31
C LYS A 274 19.58 28.59 -7.63
N ALA A 275 18.38 28.32 -7.11
CA ALA A 275 17.58 29.31 -6.39
C ALA A 275 18.28 29.79 -5.11
N GLU A 276 18.91 28.89 -4.34
CA GLU A 276 19.70 29.23 -3.17
C GLU A 276 20.93 30.12 -3.53
N GLU A 277 21.61 29.84 -4.65
CA GLU A 277 22.73 30.66 -5.14
C GLU A 277 22.29 32.06 -5.55
N LEU A 278 21.07 32.22 -6.03
CA LEU A 278 20.49 33.51 -6.42
C LEU A 278 19.97 34.32 -5.23
N GLY A 279 19.88 33.70 -4.03
CA GLY A 279 19.45 34.38 -2.79
C GLY A 279 17.93 34.65 -2.76
N GLU A 280 17.14 33.87 -3.46
CA GLU A 280 15.67 33.90 -3.45
C GLU A 280 15.08 33.04 -2.30
#